data_532f7b58f9eb3015a75953e6ad0ad26a
#
_entry.id   532f7b58f9eb3015a75953e6ad0ad26a
#
_cell.length_a   1.000
_cell.length_b   1.000
_cell.length_c   1.000
_cell.angle_alpha   90.00
_cell.angle_beta   90.00
_cell.angle_gamma   90.00
#
_symmetry.space_group_name_H-M   'P 1'
#
loop_
_entity.id
_entity.type
_entity.pdbx_description
1 polymer ?
#
loop_
_entity_poly.entity_id
_entity_poly.type
_entity_poly.pdbx_seq_one_letter_code
_entity_poly.pdbx_strand_id
1 'polypeptide(L)'
;LQYDVLNEEQYRTLVQRFGALGFKARMGGEVVRDLLDSIDLVDLFTVLKEALTQTKSEAKKKTINKRLKVLESFLNSGNNPAWMMLTVLPVLPPDLRPLVSLDGGKFAVSDVNDLYRRVINRNQRLKRLVELQAPEIIVRNEKRMLQESVDALFDNGRRGNAVKGANK
;
A
#
# COMPACT_ATOMS: atom_id res chain seq x y z
N LEU A 1 9.11 8.77 19.02
CA LEU A 1 7.79 8.79 18.34
C LEU A 1 7.89 8.84 16.81
N GLN A 2 9.08 8.77 16.26
CA GLN A 2 9.25 8.66 14.81
C GLN A 2 8.80 7.25 14.38
N TYR A 3 7.95 7.17 13.33
CA TYR A 3 7.32 5.94 12.81
C TYR A 3 6.23 5.30 13.70
N ASP A 4 5.73 5.98 14.73
CA ASP A 4 4.60 5.49 15.50
C ASP A 4 3.28 5.63 14.71
N VAL A 5 2.44 4.61 14.81
CA VAL A 5 1.10 4.62 14.24
C VAL A 5 0.14 5.14 15.30
N LEU A 6 -0.57 6.21 14.98
CA LEU A 6 -1.51 6.87 15.88
C LEU A 6 -2.95 6.53 15.51
N ASN A 7 -3.79 6.33 16.52
CA ASN A 7 -5.23 6.33 16.31
C ASN A 7 -5.77 7.78 16.28
N GLU A 8 -7.04 7.95 15.90
CA GLU A 8 -7.66 9.28 15.74
C GLU A 8 -7.63 10.11 17.03
N GLU A 9 -7.86 9.49 18.19
CA GLU A 9 -7.87 10.15 19.50
C GLU A 9 -6.45 10.62 19.90
N GLN A 10 -5.47 9.74 19.73
CA GLN A 10 -4.06 10.08 19.95
C GLN A 10 -3.60 11.21 19.04
N TYR A 11 -3.99 11.17 17.77
CA TYR A 11 -3.67 12.22 16.81
C TYR A 11 -4.23 13.56 17.28
N ARG A 12 -5.52 13.64 17.64
CA ARG A 12 -6.14 14.88 18.13
C ARG A 12 -5.44 15.41 19.38
N THR A 13 -5.17 14.55 20.32
CA THR A 13 -4.46 14.93 21.57
C THR A 13 -3.07 15.48 21.27
N LEU A 14 -2.33 14.84 20.38
CA LEU A 14 -0.98 15.28 20.00
C LEU A 14 -1.00 16.58 19.19
N VAL A 15 -1.96 16.77 18.30
CA VAL A 15 -2.14 18.03 17.57
C VAL A 15 -2.45 19.19 18.52
N GLN A 16 -3.35 18.98 19.48
CA GLN A 16 -3.64 20.01 20.50
C GLN A 16 -2.42 20.36 21.33
N ARG A 17 -1.63 19.38 21.70
CA ARG A 17 -0.50 19.55 22.63
C ARG A 17 0.77 20.05 21.95
N PHE A 18 1.02 19.64 20.72
CA PHE A 18 2.29 19.85 20.00
C PHE A 18 2.12 20.49 18.61
N GLY A 19 0.92 20.80 18.18
CA GLY A 19 0.67 21.36 16.84
C GLY A 19 1.47 22.63 16.58
N ALA A 20 1.57 23.53 17.55
CA ALA A 20 2.36 24.75 17.47
C ALA A 20 3.89 24.51 17.42
N LEU A 21 4.36 23.32 17.82
CA LEU A 21 5.78 22.93 17.84
C LEU A 21 6.20 22.17 16.55
N GLY A 22 5.37 22.19 15.50
CA GLY A 22 5.69 21.56 14.22
C GLY A 22 5.45 20.04 14.20
N PHE A 23 4.56 19.53 15.06
CA PHE A 23 4.12 18.12 15.01
C PHE A 23 3.53 17.81 13.64
N LYS A 24 4.08 16.81 12.97
CA LYS A 24 3.62 16.34 11.67
C LYS A 24 3.16 14.90 11.79
N ALA A 25 1.89 14.66 11.50
CA ALA A 25 1.37 13.33 11.26
C ALA A 25 0.63 13.33 9.94
N ARG A 26 0.84 12.31 9.14
CA ARG A 26 0.29 12.16 7.80
C ARG A 26 -0.32 10.77 7.66
N MET A 27 -1.20 10.60 6.70
CA MET A 27 -1.98 9.38 6.53
C MET A 27 -1.91 8.89 5.08
N GLY A 28 -2.01 7.56 4.93
CA GLY A 28 -2.12 6.92 3.62
C GLY A 28 -0.80 6.39 3.06
N GLY A 29 -0.87 5.69 1.94
CA GLY A 29 0.28 5.04 1.29
C GLY A 29 1.37 6.00 0.83
N GLU A 30 1.01 7.24 0.50
CA GLU A 30 1.96 8.29 0.11
C GLU A 30 2.99 8.55 1.21
N VAL A 31 2.54 8.53 2.48
CA VAL A 31 3.44 8.75 3.62
C VAL A 31 4.42 7.60 3.78
N VAL A 32 3.93 6.37 3.60
CA VAL A 32 4.79 5.18 3.66
C VAL A 32 5.84 5.23 2.55
N ARG A 33 5.45 5.65 1.34
CA ARG A 33 6.38 5.84 0.23
C ARG A 33 7.46 6.87 0.57
N ASP A 34 7.05 8.05 1.07
CA ASP A 34 7.98 9.12 1.41
C ASP A 34 8.94 8.70 2.54
N LEU A 35 8.45 7.95 3.53
CA LEU A 35 9.28 7.38 4.58
C LEU A 35 10.29 6.38 4.04
N LEU A 36 9.88 5.49 3.14
CA LEU A 36 10.76 4.50 2.52
C LEU A 36 11.81 5.16 1.64
N ASP A 37 11.44 6.22 0.92
CA ASP A 37 12.35 6.98 0.07
C ASP A 37 13.39 7.77 0.87
N SER A 38 13.07 8.16 2.09
CA SER A 38 13.97 8.88 2.99
C SER A 38 14.98 8.00 3.72
N ILE A 39 14.89 6.67 3.61
CA ILE A 39 15.79 5.74 4.31
C ILE A 39 17.12 5.64 3.57
N ASP A 40 18.23 5.95 4.26
CA ASP A 40 19.55 5.54 3.81
C ASP A 40 19.77 4.05 4.15
N LEU A 41 19.77 3.21 3.11
CA LEU A 41 19.91 1.75 3.27
C LEU A 41 21.29 1.35 3.78
N VAL A 42 22.33 2.08 3.42
CA VAL A 42 23.71 1.77 3.79
C VAL A 42 23.94 2.09 5.27
N ASP A 43 23.48 3.27 5.68
CA ASP A 43 23.55 3.68 7.09
C ASP A 43 22.73 2.74 7.98
N LEU A 44 21.48 2.45 7.60
CA LEU A 44 20.61 1.55 8.35
C LEU A 44 21.20 0.13 8.45
N PHE A 45 21.86 -0.36 7.39
CA PHE A 45 22.50 -1.67 7.39
C PHE A 45 23.67 -1.69 8.39
N THR A 46 24.47 -0.63 8.43
CA THR A 46 25.59 -0.49 9.35
C THR A 46 25.12 -0.45 10.82
N VAL A 47 24.14 0.39 11.11
CA VAL A 47 23.52 0.49 12.45
C VAL A 47 22.95 -0.85 12.93
N LEU A 48 22.27 -1.59 12.04
CA LEU A 48 21.71 -2.89 12.41
C LEU A 48 22.79 -3.97 12.61
N LYS A 49 23.91 -3.92 11.86
CA LYS A 49 25.07 -4.80 12.10
C LYS A 49 25.68 -4.55 13.47
N GLU A 50 25.89 -3.31 13.83
CA GLU A 50 26.40 -2.95 15.16
C GLU A 50 25.44 -3.40 16.27
N ALA A 51 24.13 -3.15 16.11
CA ALA A 51 23.11 -3.60 17.06
C ALA A 51 23.08 -5.13 17.22
N LEU A 52 23.37 -5.88 16.15
CA LEU A 52 23.46 -7.34 16.20
C LEU A 52 24.62 -7.82 17.08
N THR A 53 25.78 -7.16 17.01
CA THR A 53 26.95 -7.52 17.83
C THR A 53 26.75 -7.17 19.29
N GLN A 54 26.05 -6.08 19.59
CA GLN A 54 25.81 -5.63 20.97
C GLN A 54 24.69 -6.40 21.68
N THR A 55 23.78 -7.00 20.92
CA THR A 55 22.58 -7.65 21.48
C THR A 55 22.88 -9.07 22.00
N LYS A 56 22.56 -9.33 23.29
CA LYS A 56 22.68 -10.67 23.89
C LYS A 56 21.41 -11.53 23.72
N SER A 57 20.27 -10.94 23.37
CA SER A 57 18.98 -11.64 23.26
C SER A 57 18.85 -12.34 21.90
N GLU A 58 18.69 -13.66 21.90
CA GLU A 58 18.51 -14.47 20.69
C GLU A 58 17.25 -14.08 19.87
N ALA A 59 16.15 -13.72 20.55
CA ALA A 59 14.94 -13.25 19.88
C ALA A 59 15.18 -11.94 19.11
N LYS A 60 15.93 -11.00 19.72
CA LYS A 60 16.31 -9.74 19.05
C LYS A 60 17.27 -9.99 17.90
N LYS A 61 18.27 -10.85 18.07
CA LYS A 61 19.18 -11.25 16.98
C LYS A 61 18.44 -11.81 15.77
N LYS A 62 17.47 -12.71 16.02
CA LYS A 62 16.64 -13.28 14.93
C LYS A 62 15.86 -12.21 14.18
N THR A 63 15.33 -11.21 14.89
CA THR A 63 14.59 -10.09 14.26
C THR A 63 15.52 -9.20 13.46
N ILE A 64 16.70 -8.85 14.00
CA ILE A 64 17.70 -8.03 13.30
C ILE A 64 18.20 -8.76 12.05
N ASN A 65 18.51 -10.05 12.14
CA ASN A 65 18.94 -10.85 10.99
C ASN A 65 17.90 -10.89 9.86
N LYS A 66 16.59 -10.96 10.19
CA LYS A 66 15.54 -10.86 9.16
C LYS A 66 15.56 -9.50 8.46
N ARG A 67 15.73 -8.42 9.21
CA ARG A 67 15.83 -7.06 8.63
C ARG A 67 17.08 -6.89 7.78
N LEU A 68 18.23 -7.38 8.25
CA LEU A 68 19.48 -7.33 7.49
C LEU A 68 19.35 -8.05 6.14
N LYS A 69 18.72 -9.24 6.10
CA LYS A 69 18.47 -9.96 4.84
C LYS A 69 17.66 -9.15 3.84
N VAL A 70 16.61 -8.45 4.31
CA VAL A 70 15.79 -7.60 3.45
C VAL A 70 16.60 -6.42 2.91
N LEU A 71 17.35 -5.73 3.79
CA LEU A 71 18.21 -4.62 3.39
C LEU A 71 19.29 -5.05 2.39
N GLU A 72 19.93 -6.17 2.65
CA GLU A 72 20.94 -6.75 1.74
C GLU A 72 20.35 -7.04 0.36
N SER A 73 19.12 -7.57 0.30
CA SER A 73 18.42 -7.80 -0.96
C SER A 73 18.15 -6.50 -1.72
N PHE A 74 17.78 -5.41 -1.05
CA PHE A 74 17.61 -4.10 -1.68
C PHE A 74 18.94 -3.52 -2.15
N LEU A 75 19.99 -3.58 -1.33
CA LEU A 75 21.32 -3.08 -1.68
C LEU A 75 21.90 -3.83 -2.88
N ASN A 76 21.79 -5.15 -2.91
CA ASN A 76 22.33 -5.98 -4.02
C ASN A 76 21.53 -5.83 -5.31
N SER A 77 20.22 -5.60 -5.23
CA SER A 77 19.37 -5.43 -6.41
C SER A 77 19.36 -4.00 -6.96
N GLY A 78 19.80 -3.02 -6.18
CA GLY A 78 19.70 -1.60 -6.53
C GLY A 78 18.28 -1.06 -6.59
N ASN A 79 17.29 -1.82 -6.11
CA ASN A 79 15.90 -1.38 -6.09
C ASN A 79 15.63 -0.41 -4.94
N ASN A 80 14.88 0.66 -5.21
CA ASN A 80 14.44 1.58 -4.17
C ASN A 80 13.24 0.98 -3.39
N PRO A 81 13.28 0.90 -2.05
CA PRO A 81 12.17 0.41 -1.24
C PRO A 81 10.85 1.15 -1.46
N ALA A 82 10.89 2.44 -1.82
CA ALA A 82 9.71 3.23 -2.12
C ALA A 82 8.89 2.70 -3.30
N TRP A 83 9.52 1.91 -4.20
CA TRP A 83 8.80 1.28 -5.33
C TRP A 83 7.82 0.19 -4.90
N MET A 84 7.88 -0.29 -3.67
CA MET A 84 6.84 -1.17 -3.12
C MET A 84 5.48 -0.48 -3.01
N MET A 85 5.48 0.87 -2.98
CA MET A 85 4.26 1.67 -3.03
C MET A 85 3.97 2.05 -4.48
N LEU A 86 3.11 1.28 -5.12
CA LEU A 86 2.80 1.40 -6.55
C LEU A 86 2.07 2.72 -6.85
N THR A 87 2.59 3.49 -7.78
CA THR A 87 1.92 4.67 -8.36
C THR A 87 1.28 4.35 -9.72
N VAL A 88 1.77 3.30 -10.37
CA VAL A 88 1.28 2.78 -11.65
C VAL A 88 1.06 1.28 -11.51
N LEU A 89 -0.09 0.79 -11.95
CA LEU A 89 -0.40 -0.65 -11.92
C LEU A 89 -0.05 -1.30 -13.25
N PRO A 90 0.62 -2.46 -13.24
CA PRO A 90 0.78 -3.28 -14.44
C PRO A 90 -0.59 -3.81 -14.89
N VAL A 91 -0.82 -3.83 -16.19
CA VAL A 91 -2.06 -4.32 -16.78
C VAL A 91 -1.77 -5.57 -17.61
N LEU A 92 -2.49 -6.65 -17.32
CA LEU A 92 -2.40 -7.87 -18.11
C LEU A 92 -2.79 -7.60 -19.58
N PRO A 93 -2.06 -8.15 -20.56
CA PRO A 93 -2.45 -8.09 -21.95
C PRO A 93 -3.86 -8.62 -22.17
N PRO A 94 -4.61 -8.08 -23.15
CA PRO A 94 -6.00 -8.50 -23.43
C PRO A 94 -6.14 -10.00 -23.72
N ASP A 95 -5.15 -10.62 -24.36
CA ASP A 95 -5.17 -12.04 -24.68
C ASP A 95 -5.17 -12.95 -23.44
N LEU A 96 -4.61 -12.48 -22.32
CA LEU A 96 -4.63 -13.19 -21.03
C LEU A 96 -5.90 -12.97 -20.21
N ARG A 97 -6.79 -12.07 -20.65
CA ARG A 97 -8.09 -11.78 -20.02
C ARG A 97 -9.19 -11.63 -21.07
N PRO A 98 -9.41 -12.64 -21.91
CA PRO A 98 -10.24 -12.53 -23.09
C PRO A 98 -11.71 -12.27 -22.78
N LEU A 99 -12.36 -11.60 -23.73
CA LEU A 99 -13.81 -11.50 -23.85
C LEU A 99 -14.23 -12.44 -24.98
N VAL A 100 -14.90 -13.52 -24.62
CA VAL A 100 -15.31 -14.57 -25.58
C VAL A 100 -16.80 -14.49 -25.82
N SER A 101 -17.20 -14.41 -27.09
CA SER A 101 -18.61 -14.51 -27.46
C SER A 101 -19.10 -15.96 -27.35
N LEU A 102 -20.25 -16.15 -26.73
CA LEU A 102 -20.96 -17.40 -26.60
C LEU A 102 -22.16 -17.40 -27.55
N ASP A 103 -22.66 -18.60 -27.84
CA ASP A 103 -23.89 -18.76 -28.60
C ASP A 103 -25.07 -18.01 -27.94
N GLY A 104 -25.92 -17.37 -28.79
CA GLY A 104 -27.06 -16.58 -28.29
C GLY A 104 -26.71 -15.14 -27.88
N GLY A 105 -25.58 -14.58 -28.34
CA GLY A 105 -25.22 -13.17 -28.12
C GLY A 105 -24.73 -12.85 -26.69
N LYS A 106 -24.42 -13.88 -25.90
CA LYS A 106 -23.82 -13.72 -24.57
C LYS A 106 -22.30 -13.67 -24.67
N PHE A 107 -21.66 -13.02 -23.69
CA PHE A 107 -20.22 -12.96 -23.58
C PHE A 107 -19.74 -13.58 -22.27
N ALA A 108 -18.72 -14.43 -22.35
CA ALA A 108 -17.94 -14.85 -21.20
C ALA A 108 -16.78 -13.87 -21.00
N VAL A 109 -16.64 -13.35 -19.81
CA VAL A 109 -15.62 -12.37 -19.44
C VAL A 109 -14.76 -12.97 -18.33
N SER A 110 -13.46 -12.78 -18.43
CA SER A 110 -12.56 -13.13 -17.33
C SER A 110 -12.88 -12.27 -16.10
N ASP A 111 -12.90 -12.88 -14.91
CA ASP A 111 -13.15 -12.20 -13.62
C ASP A 111 -12.13 -11.07 -13.37
N VAL A 112 -10.92 -11.18 -13.93
CA VAL A 112 -9.88 -10.15 -13.83
C VAL A 112 -10.33 -8.82 -14.47
N ASN A 113 -11.12 -8.85 -15.53
CA ASN A 113 -11.66 -7.63 -16.14
C ASN A 113 -12.59 -6.87 -15.19
N ASP A 114 -13.37 -7.58 -14.37
CA ASP A 114 -14.21 -6.96 -13.35
C ASP A 114 -13.37 -6.32 -12.23
N LEU A 115 -12.27 -6.95 -11.84
CA LEU A 115 -11.34 -6.40 -10.85
C LEU A 115 -10.67 -5.12 -11.38
N TYR A 116 -10.17 -5.11 -12.62
CA TYR A 116 -9.65 -3.89 -13.25
C TYR A 116 -10.71 -2.78 -13.34
N ARG A 117 -11.93 -3.12 -13.76
CA ARG A 117 -13.03 -2.16 -13.82
C ARG A 117 -13.32 -1.52 -12.47
N ARG A 118 -13.26 -2.29 -11.37
CA ARG A 118 -13.44 -1.75 -10.01
C ARG A 118 -12.34 -0.78 -9.64
N VAL A 119 -11.09 -1.11 -9.91
CA VAL A 119 -9.96 -0.21 -9.65
C VAL A 119 -10.11 1.09 -10.43
N ILE A 120 -10.40 1.01 -11.73
CA ILE A 120 -10.59 2.18 -12.60
C ILE A 120 -11.72 3.07 -12.09
N ASN A 121 -12.88 2.49 -11.78
CA ASN A 121 -14.05 3.25 -11.30
C ASN A 121 -13.76 3.93 -9.95
N ARG A 122 -13.08 3.25 -9.03
CA ARG A 122 -12.68 3.83 -7.73
C ARG A 122 -11.67 4.95 -7.92
N ASN A 123 -10.69 4.76 -8.79
CA ASN A 123 -9.70 5.79 -9.08
C ASN A 123 -10.32 7.04 -9.72
N GLN A 124 -11.23 6.87 -10.69
CA GLN A 124 -11.95 7.98 -11.31
C GLN A 124 -12.84 8.72 -10.30
N ARG A 125 -13.52 7.98 -9.44
CA ARG A 125 -14.34 8.57 -8.37
C ARG A 125 -13.49 9.35 -7.38
N LEU A 126 -12.35 8.80 -6.94
CA LEU A 126 -11.41 9.49 -6.08
C LEU A 126 -10.91 10.78 -6.71
N LYS A 127 -10.49 10.72 -7.99
CA LYS A 127 -10.05 11.89 -8.73
C LYS A 127 -11.11 12.98 -8.73
N ARG A 128 -12.36 12.64 -9.03
CA ARG A 128 -13.47 13.59 -9.03
C ARG A 128 -13.77 14.17 -7.66
N LEU A 129 -13.68 13.37 -6.59
CA LEU A 129 -13.88 13.85 -5.21
C LEU A 129 -12.78 14.84 -4.80
N VAL A 130 -11.54 14.61 -5.21
CA VAL A 130 -10.41 15.52 -4.96
C VAL A 130 -10.59 16.84 -5.76
N GLU A 131 -10.96 16.75 -7.03
CA GLU A 131 -11.22 17.92 -7.88
C GLU A 131 -12.37 18.81 -7.35
N LEU A 132 -13.41 18.18 -6.79
CA LEU A 132 -14.55 18.86 -6.17
C LEU A 132 -14.27 19.35 -4.73
N GLN A 133 -13.06 19.17 -4.22
CA GLN A 133 -12.69 19.51 -2.84
C GLN A 133 -13.67 18.92 -1.80
N ALA A 134 -14.09 17.66 -2.02
CA ALA A 134 -15.01 16.98 -1.11
C ALA A 134 -14.43 16.89 0.32
N PRO A 135 -15.29 16.79 1.36
CA PRO A 135 -14.83 16.65 2.73
C PRO A 135 -13.79 15.54 2.90
N GLU A 136 -12.76 15.81 3.71
CA GLU A 136 -11.61 14.91 3.88
C GLU A 136 -12.01 13.47 4.25
N ILE A 137 -13.04 13.33 5.07
CA ILE A 137 -13.55 12.01 5.50
C ILE A 137 -14.03 11.16 4.32
N ILE A 138 -14.67 11.80 3.32
CA ILE A 138 -15.15 11.13 2.10
C ILE A 138 -13.99 10.72 1.21
N VAL A 139 -13.04 11.62 1.02
CA VAL A 139 -11.81 11.36 0.23
C VAL A 139 -11.01 10.22 0.87
N ARG A 140 -10.84 10.24 2.20
CA ARG A 140 -10.15 9.21 2.96
C ARG A 140 -10.80 7.85 2.82
N ASN A 141 -12.13 7.80 2.88
CA ASN A 141 -12.87 6.56 2.70
C ASN A 141 -12.74 6.01 1.27
N GLU A 142 -12.78 6.87 0.25
CA GLU A 142 -12.59 6.43 -1.14
C GLU A 142 -11.15 5.96 -1.40
N LYS A 143 -10.13 6.60 -0.81
CA LYS A 143 -8.73 6.11 -0.84
C LYS A 143 -8.62 4.68 -0.26
N ARG A 144 -9.31 4.41 0.87
CA ARG A 144 -9.37 3.07 1.47
C ARG A 144 -10.03 2.06 0.52
N MET A 145 -11.16 2.43 -0.09
CA MET A 145 -11.88 1.55 -1.03
C MET A 145 -11.09 1.30 -2.31
N LEU A 146 -10.29 2.27 -2.77
CA LEU A 146 -9.36 2.07 -3.88
C LEU A 146 -8.27 1.06 -3.49
N GLN A 147 -7.67 1.19 -2.31
CA GLN A 147 -6.68 0.24 -1.80
C GLN A 147 -7.25 -1.19 -1.73
N GLU A 148 -8.46 -1.36 -1.21
CA GLU A 148 -9.15 -2.66 -1.17
C GLU A 148 -9.37 -3.25 -2.57
N SER A 149 -9.67 -2.41 -3.55
CA SER A 149 -9.85 -2.85 -4.95
C SER A 149 -8.52 -3.32 -5.57
N VAL A 150 -7.42 -2.66 -5.23
CA VAL A 150 -6.07 -3.06 -5.67
C VAL A 150 -5.63 -4.34 -4.95
N ASP A 151 -5.88 -4.46 -3.66
CA ASP A 151 -5.61 -5.68 -2.90
C ASP A 151 -6.35 -6.89 -3.51
N ALA A 152 -7.64 -6.71 -3.89
CA ALA A 152 -8.41 -7.75 -4.55
C ALA A 152 -7.88 -8.09 -5.95
N LEU A 153 -7.31 -7.12 -6.68
CA LEU A 153 -6.69 -7.38 -7.99
C LEU A 153 -5.48 -8.30 -7.88
N PHE A 154 -4.65 -8.13 -6.83
CA PHE A 154 -3.44 -8.93 -6.63
C PHE A 154 -3.71 -10.27 -5.96
N ASP A 155 -4.63 -10.32 -4.99
CA ASP A 155 -4.91 -11.52 -4.21
C ASP A 155 -6.38 -11.53 -3.73
N ASN A 156 -7.27 -11.89 -4.64
CA ASN A 156 -8.71 -11.87 -4.40
C ASN A 156 -9.12 -12.93 -3.37
N GLY A 157 -9.70 -12.51 -2.27
CA GLY A 157 -10.19 -13.38 -1.20
C GLY A 157 -9.24 -13.52 0.00
N ARG A 158 -8.05 -12.92 -0.03
CA ARG A 158 -7.09 -12.96 1.08
C ARG A 158 -7.61 -12.26 2.35
N ARG A 159 -8.38 -11.19 2.20
CA ARG A 159 -8.93 -10.37 3.31
C ARG A 159 -10.44 -10.48 3.40
N GLY A 160 -10.99 -11.69 3.41
CA GLY A 160 -12.42 -11.92 3.51
C GLY A 160 -13.02 -12.59 2.27
N ASN A 161 -14.30 -12.35 2.02
CA ASN A 161 -14.98 -12.96 0.88
C ASN A 161 -14.42 -12.44 -0.44
N ALA A 162 -14.09 -13.35 -1.35
CA ALA A 162 -13.64 -12.98 -2.67
C ALA A 162 -14.69 -12.13 -3.40
N VAL A 163 -14.21 -11.09 -4.06
CA VAL A 163 -15.03 -10.25 -4.95
C VAL A 163 -15.43 -11.09 -6.15
N LYS A 164 -16.73 -11.26 -6.37
CA LYS A 164 -17.27 -11.99 -7.51
C LYS A 164 -17.78 -11.02 -8.59
N GLY A 165 -17.76 -11.44 -9.84
CA GLY A 165 -18.39 -10.70 -10.93
C GLY A 165 -19.90 -10.58 -10.73
N ALA A 166 -20.53 -9.62 -11.40
CA ALA A 166 -21.94 -9.26 -11.20
C ALA A 166 -22.95 -10.39 -11.54
N ASN A 167 -22.52 -11.44 -12.20
CA ASN A 167 -23.37 -12.53 -12.69
C ASN A 167 -23.06 -13.90 -12.04
N LYS A 168 -22.52 -13.90 -10.84
CA LYS A 168 -22.28 -15.15 -10.06
C LYS A 168 -22.99 -15.14 -8.74
#